data_785c87133b7f727368e325fb2772d8ac
#
_entry.id   785c87133b7f727368e325fb2772d8ac
#
_cell.length_a   1.000
_cell.length_b   1.000
_cell.length_c   1.000
_cell.angle_alpha   90.00
_cell.angle_beta   90.00
_cell.angle_gamma   90.00
#
_symmetry.space_group_name_H-M   'P 1'
#
loop_
_entity.id
_entity.type
_entity.pdbx_description
1 polymer ?
#
loop_
_entity_poly.entity_id
_entity_poly.type
_entity_poly.pdbx_seq_one_letter_code
_entity_poly.pdbx_strand_id
1 'polypeptide(L)'
;MQTTSRRRETRRNTGHNGAFFAALLFLALLCVAAGSVLSIQKMQAAKEPSPSLRLEEASDIELPQFPLTPALSMDDPLLLLVNRDHPLPEGYAPELTKLQDWDLSVASVMYDDLCRMLEAGRAEGLRFEICSAYRSHETQQALFDEDVARYMAQGMTESDAIAATAQYTMLPGCSEHETGLAVDIVSQENQLLDESQAQTAETRWLQAHCWEYGFILRYPPDKSGLTDIAYEPWHYRYVGIDAARYLHEQELTLEELWAQQTE
;
A
#
# COMPACT_ATOMS: atom_id res chain seq x y z
N MET A 1 -59.47 28.34 -43.15
CA MET A 1 -60.27 27.42 -42.33
C MET A 1 -59.79 27.56 -40.88
N GLN A 2 -60.65 28.15 -40.07
CA GLN A 2 -60.43 28.42 -38.61
C GLN A 2 -60.49 27.13 -37.80
N THR A 3 -59.62 26.99 -36.78
CA THR A 3 -59.96 26.20 -35.60
C THR A 3 -59.30 26.77 -34.35
N THR A 4 -60.15 27.11 -33.48
CA THR A 4 -60.18 27.84 -32.24
C THR A 4 -59.35 27.18 -31.12
N SER A 5 -58.58 28.03 -30.43
CA SER A 5 -57.94 27.82 -29.14
C SER A 5 -59.00 27.68 -28.02
N ARG A 6 -58.86 26.67 -27.15
CA ARG A 6 -59.54 26.59 -25.84
C ARG A 6 -58.50 26.67 -24.72
N ARG A 7 -58.47 27.84 -24.09
CA ARG A 7 -57.82 28.13 -22.82
C ARG A 7 -58.52 27.35 -21.68
N ARG A 8 -57.83 26.56 -20.90
CA ARG A 8 -58.29 26.02 -19.61
C ARG A 8 -57.60 26.76 -18.49
N GLU A 9 -58.40 27.49 -17.72
CA GLU A 9 -58.03 28.08 -16.45
C GLU A 9 -57.89 27.00 -15.40
N THR A 10 -56.70 26.92 -14.73
CA THR A 10 -56.54 26.11 -13.52
C THR A 10 -56.62 27.04 -12.32
N ARG A 11 -57.62 26.79 -11.53
CA ARG A 11 -57.97 27.39 -10.25
C ARG A 11 -56.88 27.06 -9.22
N ARG A 12 -56.21 28.08 -8.67
CA ARG A 12 -55.33 27.98 -7.52
C ARG A 12 -56.18 27.65 -6.26
N ASN A 13 -55.89 26.54 -5.61
CA ASN A 13 -56.37 26.22 -4.27
C ASN A 13 -55.20 26.48 -3.31
N THR A 14 -55.18 27.61 -2.65
CA THR A 14 -54.23 27.99 -1.62
C THR A 14 -54.94 27.92 -0.27
N GLY A 15 -54.37 27.13 0.64
CA GLY A 15 -54.67 27.27 2.07
C GLY A 15 -55.17 25.94 2.68
N HIS A 16 -54.29 25.25 3.38
CA HIS A 16 -54.53 24.47 4.62
C HIS A 16 -53.29 23.62 5.06
N ASN A 17 -52.20 23.65 4.28
CA ASN A 17 -51.06 22.79 4.65
C ASN A 17 -49.95 23.46 5.52
N GLY A 18 -50.01 24.76 5.71
CA GLY A 18 -49.00 25.50 6.48
C GLY A 18 -49.08 25.27 8.01
N ALA A 19 -50.28 25.11 8.55
CA ALA A 19 -50.45 24.94 10.00
C ALA A 19 -50.06 23.52 10.48
N PHE A 20 -50.19 22.50 9.64
CA PHE A 20 -49.87 21.12 9.99
C PHE A 20 -48.33 20.89 10.00
N PHE A 21 -47.59 21.53 9.12
CA PHE A 21 -46.13 21.45 9.11
C PHE A 21 -45.46 22.20 10.26
N ALA A 22 -46.06 23.33 10.70
CA ALA A 22 -45.55 24.08 11.84
C ALA A 22 -45.72 23.34 13.17
N ALA A 23 -46.85 22.62 13.33
CA ALA A 23 -47.11 21.79 14.53
C ALA A 23 -46.18 20.57 14.62
N LEU A 24 -45.86 19.89 13.49
CA LEU A 24 -44.90 18.79 13.44
C LEU A 24 -43.44 19.21 13.73
N LEU A 25 -43.01 20.37 13.25
CA LEU A 25 -41.68 20.90 13.56
C LEU A 25 -41.54 21.27 15.05
N PHE A 26 -42.57 21.80 15.67
CA PHE A 26 -42.57 22.15 17.10
C PHE A 26 -42.53 20.91 18.00
N LEU A 27 -43.21 19.82 17.59
CA LEU A 27 -43.17 18.53 18.34
C LEU A 27 -41.80 17.84 18.21
N ALA A 28 -41.17 17.92 17.03
CA ALA A 28 -39.81 17.39 16.81
C ALA A 28 -38.76 18.12 17.63
N LEU A 29 -38.83 19.44 17.74
CA LEU A 29 -37.94 20.27 18.56
C LEU A 29 -38.08 19.99 20.05
N LEU A 30 -39.32 19.74 20.55
CA LEU A 30 -39.58 19.36 21.94
C LEU A 30 -39.01 17.95 22.28
N CYS A 31 -39.08 17.00 21.36
CA CYS A 31 -38.49 15.68 21.55
C CYS A 31 -36.96 15.71 21.60
N VAL A 32 -36.32 16.54 20.79
CA VAL A 32 -34.86 16.72 20.82
C VAL A 32 -34.41 17.41 22.12
N ALA A 33 -35.17 18.41 22.60
CA ALA A 33 -34.82 19.08 23.86
C ALA A 33 -35.02 18.14 25.08
N ALA A 34 -36.10 17.32 25.10
CA ALA A 34 -36.35 16.35 26.16
C ALA A 34 -35.28 15.21 26.15
N GLY A 35 -34.86 14.75 24.98
CA GLY A 35 -33.79 13.74 24.84
C GLY A 35 -32.42 14.25 25.33
N SER A 36 -32.13 15.51 25.07
CA SER A 36 -30.89 16.15 25.52
C SER A 36 -30.83 16.34 27.03
N VAL A 37 -31.94 16.69 27.66
CA VAL A 37 -32.02 16.86 29.14
C VAL A 37 -31.88 15.53 29.86
N LEU A 38 -32.54 14.43 29.34
CA LEU A 38 -32.36 13.11 29.91
C LEU A 38 -30.95 12.54 29.77
N SER A 39 -30.27 12.86 28.66
CA SER A 39 -28.87 12.45 28.46
C SER A 39 -27.92 13.15 29.39
N ILE A 40 -28.14 14.44 29.66
CA ILE A 40 -27.33 15.24 30.62
C ILE A 40 -27.56 14.77 32.05
N GLN A 41 -28.82 14.47 32.45
CA GLN A 41 -29.11 13.92 33.76
C GLN A 41 -28.53 12.51 33.99
N LYS A 42 -28.50 11.65 32.97
CA LYS A 42 -27.82 10.36 33.07
C LYS A 42 -26.31 10.47 33.17
N MET A 43 -25.70 11.47 32.53
CA MET A 43 -24.27 11.74 32.68
C MET A 43 -23.89 12.34 34.03
N GLN A 44 -24.79 13.06 34.70
CA GLN A 44 -24.55 13.62 36.04
C GLN A 44 -24.77 12.61 37.18
N ALA A 45 -25.61 11.59 36.97
CA ALA A 45 -25.85 10.52 37.94
C ALA A 45 -24.77 9.44 37.99
N ALA A 46 -23.84 9.42 37.06
CA ALA A 46 -22.75 8.45 36.99
C ALA A 46 -21.41 8.96 37.61
N LYS A 47 -21.44 10.05 38.38
CA LYS A 47 -20.23 10.58 39.02
C LYS A 47 -20.25 10.26 40.51
N GLU A 48 -20.21 8.96 40.86
CA GLU A 48 -19.69 8.54 42.15
C GLU A 48 -18.15 8.55 42.09
N PRO A 49 -17.47 9.07 43.14
CA PRO A 49 -16.01 9.05 43.16
C PRO A 49 -15.55 7.60 43.23
N SER A 50 -14.84 7.13 42.18
CA SER A 50 -14.09 5.87 42.23
C SER A 50 -13.22 5.86 43.49
N PRO A 51 -13.15 4.74 44.23
CA PRO A 51 -12.21 4.60 45.32
C PRO A 51 -10.81 4.86 44.79
N SER A 52 -10.10 5.78 45.44
CA SER A 52 -8.70 6.05 45.17
C SER A 52 -7.92 4.74 45.28
N LEU A 53 -7.58 4.15 44.14
CA LEU A 53 -6.56 3.12 44.06
C LEU A 53 -5.27 3.78 44.54
N ARG A 54 -4.87 3.40 45.78
CA ARG A 54 -3.53 3.66 46.29
C ARG A 54 -2.59 3.04 45.24
N LEU A 55 -1.83 3.87 44.55
CA LEU A 55 -0.66 3.45 43.80
C LEU A 55 0.33 2.93 44.88
N GLU A 56 0.25 1.63 45.14
CA GLU A 56 1.41 0.93 45.67
C GLU A 56 2.47 1.06 44.59
N GLU A 57 3.62 1.57 44.99
CA GLU A 57 4.81 1.71 44.14
C GLU A 57 5.00 0.40 43.40
N ALA A 58 4.71 0.40 42.09
CA ALA A 58 5.10 -0.66 41.21
C ALA A 58 6.62 -0.61 41.12
N SER A 59 7.26 -1.32 42.04
CA SER A 59 8.67 -1.63 41.97
C SER A 59 8.97 -2.25 40.61
N ASP A 60 9.76 -1.53 39.80
CA ASP A 60 10.66 -2.03 38.80
C ASP A 60 10.20 -3.30 38.04
N ILE A 61 9.11 -3.21 37.31
CA ILE A 61 8.92 -4.09 36.16
C ILE A 61 9.84 -3.50 35.09
N GLU A 62 11.07 -3.98 35.07
CA GLU A 62 11.96 -3.82 33.95
C GLU A 62 11.25 -4.45 32.74
N LEU A 63 10.62 -3.60 31.93
CA LEU A 63 10.09 -4.02 30.64
C LEU A 63 11.26 -4.67 29.92
N PRO A 64 11.11 -5.88 29.34
CA PRO A 64 12.17 -6.49 28.58
C PRO A 64 12.62 -5.45 27.54
N GLN A 65 13.84 -4.96 27.67
CA GLN A 65 14.50 -4.15 26.65
C GLN A 65 14.74 -5.11 25.48
N PHE A 66 13.78 -5.18 24.57
CA PHE A 66 14.07 -5.74 23.25
C PHE A 66 15.18 -4.86 22.67
N PRO A 67 16.24 -5.46 22.10
CA PRO A 67 17.25 -4.67 21.45
C PRO A 67 16.55 -3.77 20.43
N LEU A 68 16.70 -2.46 20.58
CA LEU A 68 16.05 -1.42 19.76
C LEU A 68 16.47 -1.53 18.28
N THR A 69 17.46 -2.34 17.99
CA THR A 69 17.94 -2.63 16.65
C THR A 69 18.06 -4.15 16.52
N PRO A 70 17.30 -4.80 15.62
CA PRO A 70 17.56 -6.20 15.32
C PRO A 70 19.02 -6.31 14.85
N ALA A 71 19.70 -7.36 15.24
CA ALA A 71 21.05 -7.66 14.74
C ALA A 71 20.92 -8.10 13.26
N LEU A 72 20.66 -7.14 12.38
CA LEU A 72 20.60 -7.39 10.95
C LEU A 72 22.01 -7.67 10.44
N SER A 73 22.20 -8.81 9.82
CA SER A 73 23.47 -9.16 9.16
C SER A 73 23.37 -8.79 7.69
N MET A 74 24.32 -7.97 7.21
CA MET A 74 24.39 -7.65 5.78
C MET A 74 24.82 -8.84 4.91
N ASP A 75 25.25 -9.94 5.56
CA ASP A 75 25.48 -11.23 4.89
C ASP A 75 24.19 -12.03 4.69
N ASP A 76 23.05 -11.53 5.22
CA ASP A 76 21.76 -12.17 4.99
C ASP A 76 21.36 -12.03 3.51
N PRO A 77 21.15 -13.15 2.78
CA PRO A 77 20.75 -13.12 1.38
C PRO A 77 19.45 -12.36 1.13
N LEU A 78 18.58 -12.20 2.15
CA LEU A 78 17.36 -11.41 2.04
C LEU A 78 17.62 -9.92 1.95
N LEU A 79 18.76 -9.45 2.48
CA LEU A 79 19.18 -8.06 2.47
C LEU A 79 20.11 -7.73 1.30
N LEU A 80 20.28 -8.66 0.35
CA LEU A 80 21.08 -8.40 -0.85
C LEU A 80 20.57 -7.16 -1.59
N LEU A 81 21.40 -6.13 -1.64
CA LEU A 81 21.12 -4.94 -2.42
C LEU A 81 21.40 -5.23 -3.89
N VAL A 82 20.40 -5.02 -4.75
CA VAL A 82 20.51 -5.22 -6.19
C VAL A 82 20.04 -3.96 -6.89
N ASN A 83 20.96 -3.32 -7.60
CA ASN A 83 20.75 -2.13 -8.42
C ASN A 83 21.89 -1.99 -9.43
N ARG A 84 22.00 -0.84 -10.12
CA ARG A 84 23.09 -0.59 -11.10
C ARG A 84 24.49 -0.69 -10.52
N ASP A 85 24.67 -0.24 -9.29
CA ASP A 85 25.98 -0.21 -8.62
C ASP A 85 26.29 -1.54 -7.93
N HIS A 86 25.26 -2.35 -7.71
CA HIS A 86 25.32 -3.65 -7.03
C HIS A 86 24.64 -4.71 -7.90
N PRO A 87 25.26 -5.13 -9.01
CA PRO A 87 24.69 -6.19 -9.85
C PRO A 87 24.74 -7.53 -9.12
N LEU A 88 23.83 -8.43 -9.51
CA LEU A 88 23.80 -9.80 -9.01
C LEU A 88 25.13 -10.53 -9.25
N PRO A 89 25.55 -11.37 -8.31
CA PRO A 89 26.71 -12.23 -8.51
C PRO A 89 26.53 -13.13 -9.74
N GLU A 90 27.63 -13.38 -10.46
CA GLU A 90 27.61 -14.31 -11.60
C GLU A 90 27.09 -15.69 -11.17
N GLY A 91 26.12 -16.23 -11.93
CA GLY A 91 25.52 -17.52 -11.64
C GLY A 91 24.50 -17.51 -10.50
N TYR A 92 24.02 -16.33 -10.06
CA TYR A 92 22.94 -16.25 -9.08
C TYR A 92 21.71 -16.99 -9.58
N ALA A 93 21.21 -17.93 -8.78
CA ALA A 93 20.04 -18.74 -9.08
C ALA A 93 19.25 -19.03 -7.80
N PRO A 94 18.10 -18.36 -7.60
CA PRO A 94 17.28 -18.61 -6.41
C PRO A 94 16.55 -19.93 -6.49
N GLU A 95 16.28 -20.55 -5.33
CA GLU A 95 15.31 -21.63 -5.23
C GLU A 95 13.91 -21.06 -5.39
N LEU A 96 13.12 -21.60 -6.34
CA LEU A 96 11.84 -21.04 -6.74
C LEU A 96 10.67 -21.95 -6.36
N THR A 97 9.57 -21.32 -5.92
CA THR A 97 8.25 -21.97 -5.74
C THR A 97 7.23 -21.30 -6.66
N LYS A 98 6.45 -22.11 -7.40
CA LYS A 98 5.39 -21.62 -8.26
C LYS A 98 4.20 -21.16 -7.43
N LEU A 99 3.65 -20.00 -7.77
CA LEU A 99 2.41 -19.48 -7.18
C LEU A 99 1.21 -20.29 -7.69
N GLN A 100 0.26 -20.58 -6.80
CA GLN A 100 -0.88 -21.44 -7.13
C GLN A 100 -1.88 -20.75 -8.08
N ASP A 101 -2.12 -19.47 -7.88
CA ASP A 101 -3.14 -18.70 -8.60
C ASP A 101 -2.59 -18.03 -9.87
N TRP A 102 -1.26 -18.01 -10.05
CA TRP A 102 -0.58 -17.33 -11.16
C TRP A 102 0.45 -18.24 -11.84
N ASP A 103 0.66 -18.06 -13.11
CA ASP A 103 1.75 -18.74 -13.83
C ASP A 103 3.11 -18.04 -13.60
N LEU A 104 3.38 -17.72 -12.35
CA LEU A 104 4.56 -17.00 -11.88
C LEU A 104 5.24 -17.80 -10.75
N SER A 105 6.51 -17.51 -10.51
CA SER A 105 7.28 -18.11 -9.41
C SER A 105 7.95 -17.03 -8.57
N VAL A 106 8.21 -17.34 -7.31
CA VAL A 106 8.92 -16.47 -6.35
C VAL A 106 10.02 -17.29 -5.66
N ALA A 107 10.97 -16.62 -5.02
CA ALA A 107 11.93 -17.31 -4.16
C ALA A 107 11.18 -18.08 -3.07
N SER A 108 11.55 -19.37 -2.90
CA SER A 108 10.84 -20.30 -1.99
C SER A 108 10.75 -19.75 -0.57
N VAL A 109 11.75 -18.99 -0.13
CA VAL A 109 11.84 -18.41 1.20
C VAL A 109 10.73 -17.40 1.51
N MET A 110 10.20 -16.68 0.51
CA MET A 110 9.16 -15.69 0.73
C MET A 110 7.73 -16.19 0.49
N TYR A 111 7.59 -17.42 -0.05
CA TYR A 111 6.31 -17.92 -0.54
C TYR A 111 5.20 -17.90 0.52
N ASP A 112 5.47 -18.44 1.70
CA ASP A 112 4.46 -18.55 2.77
C ASP A 112 4.05 -17.16 3.31
N ASP A 113 5.01 -16.24 3.41
CA ASP A 113 4.76 -14.87 3.88
C ASP A 113 3.97 -14.07 2.86
N LEU A 114 4.26 -14.24 1.56
CA LEU A 114 3.47 -13.66 0.48
C LEU A 114 2.02 -14.16 0.52
N CYS A 115 1.82 -15.47 0.65
CA CYS A 115 0.49 -16.06 0.75
C CYS A 115 -0.28 -15.49 1.95
N ARG A 116 0.35 -15.40 3.13
CA ARG A 116 -0.27 -14.83 4.34
C ARG A 116 -0.66 -13.37 4.15
N MET A 117 0.20 -12.57 3.52
CA MET A 117 -0.09 -11.16 3.21
C MET A 117 -1.32 -11.02 2.32
N LEU A 118 -1.35 -11.77 1.21
CA LEU A 118 -2.47 -11.72 0.27
C LEU A 118 -3.78 -12.23 0.89
N GLU A 119 -3.71 -13.29 1.72
CA GLU A 119 -4.88 -13.82 2.43
C GLU A 119 -5.44 -12.81 3.44
N ALA A 120 -4.59 -12.11 4.17
CA ALA A 120 -5.01 -11.08 5.13
C ALA A 120 -5.75 -9.93 4.43
N GLY A 121 -5.21 -9.39 3.35
CA GLY A 121 -5.91 -8.36 2.58
C GLY A 121 -7.20 -8.87 1.92
N ARG A 122 -7.23 -10.12 1.42
CA ARG A 122 -8.45 -10.76 0.89
C ARG A 122 -9.54 -10.90 1.98
N ALA A 123 -9.16 -11.16 3.21
CA ALA A 123 -10.09 -11.24 4.34
C ALA A 123 -10.77 -9.88 4.63
N GLU A 124 -10.13 -8.77 4.25
CA GLU A 124 -10.70 -7.42 4.29
C GLU A 124 -11.48 -7.04 3.01
N GLY A 125 -11.62 -7.98 2.07
CA GLY A 125 -12.39 -7.80 0.84
C GLY A 125 -11.58 -7.23 -0.32
N LEU A 126 -10.25 -7.12 -0.20
CA LEU A 126 -9.37 -6.63 -1.25
C LEU A 126 -9.07 -7.74 -2.29
N ARG A 127 -8.79 -7.34 -3.51
CA ARG A 127 -8.50 -8.25 -4.62
C ARG A 127 -7.22 -7.86 -5.30
N PHE A 128 -6.20 -8.69 -5.10
CA PHE A 128 -4.88 -8.49 -5.64
C PHE A 128 -4.67 -9.26 -6.94
N GLU A 129 -3.86 -8.69 -7.82
CA GLU A 129 -3.27 -9.34 -8.97
C GLU A 129 -1.75 -9.22 -8.90
N ILE A 130 -1.02 -10.30 -9.14
CA ILE A 130 0.43 -10.28 -9.26
C ILE A 130 0.77 -10.18 -10.74
N CYS A 131 1.26 -9.03 -11.17
CA CYS A 131 1.60 -8.76 -12.57
C CYS A 131 2.99 -9.27 -12.93
N SER A 132 3.91 -9.33 -11.97
CA SER A 132 5.28 -9.79 -12.17
C SER A 132 5.85 -10.36 -10.88
N ALA A 133 6.74 -11.34 -11.02
CA ALA A 133 7.46 -11.97 -9.93
C ALA A 133 8.90 -12.29 -10.38
N TYR A 134 9.40 -13.50 -10.14
CA TYR A 134 10.71 -13.89 -10.65
C TYR A 134 10.81 -13.72 -12.17
N ARG A 135 11.89 -13.12 -12.63
CA ARG A 135 12.30 -13.02 -14.02
C ARG A 135 13.70 -13.59 -14.19
N SER A 136 13.91 -14.47 -15.17
CA SER A 136 15.28 -14.88 -15.50
C SER A 136 16.06 -13.73 -16.13
N HIS A 137 17.38 -13.82 -16.12
CA HIS A 137 18.26 -12.86 -16.78
C HIS A 137 17.88 -12.63 -18.25
N GLU A 138 17.57 -13.71 -18.99
CA GLU A 138 17.16 -13.63 -20.39
C GLU A 138 15.80 -12.92 -20.55
N THR A 139 14.87 -13.15 -19.61
CA THR A 139 13.57 -12.47 -19.61
C THR A 139 13.74 -10.98 -19.33
N GLN A 140 14.60 -10.64 -18.37
CA GLN A 140 14.90 -9.24 -18.04
C GLN A 140 15.57 -8.52 -19.22
N GLN A 141 16.50 -9.19 -19.92
CA GLN A 141 17.14 -8.64 -21.13
C GLN A 141 16.10 -8.38 -22.22
N ALA A 142 15.23 -9.36 -22.50
CA ALA A 142 14.21 -9.21 -23.53
C ALA A 142 13.25 -8.06 -23.22
N LEU A 143 12.84 -7.90 -21.95
CA LEU A 143 11.99 -6.81 -21.51
C LEU A 143 12.67 -5.45 -21.69
N PHE A 144 13.93 -5.35 -21.29
CA PHE A 144 14.71 -4.11 -21.43
C PHE A 144 14.85 -3.71 -22.89
N ASP A 145 15.19 -4.67 -23.77
CA ASP A 145 15.36 -4.43 -25.20
C ASP A 145 14.03 -4.02 -25.87
N GLU A 146 12.90 -4.60 -25.46
CA GLU A 146 11.57 -4.24 -25.96
C GLU A 146 11.21 -2.80 -25.56
N ASP A 147 11.47 -2.39 -24.32
CA ASP A 147 11.23 -1.04 -23.84
C ASP A 147 12.09 -0.01 -24.58
N VAL A 148 13.39 -0.30 -24.78
CA VAL A 148 14.29 0.54 -25.58
C VAL A 148 13.75 0.68 -27.01
N ALA A 149 13.37 -0.40 -27.65
CA ALA A 149 12.81 -0.39 -29.00
C ALA A 149 11.53 0.44 -29.08
N ARG A 150 10.67 0.39 -28.05
CA ARG A 150 9.43 1.18 -27.96
C ARG A 150 9.72 2.69 -27.90
N TYR A 151 10.71 3.13 -27.11
CA TYR A 151 11.11 4.54 -27.05
C TYR A 151 11.78 4.99 -28.36
N MET A 152 12.61 4.15 -28.97
CA MET A 152 13.19 4.42 -30.30
C MET A 152 12.12 4.59 -31.39
N ALA A 153 11.06 3.77 -31.35
CA ALA A 153 9.92 3.89 -32.27
C ALA A 153 9.13 5.21 -32.09
N GLN A 154 9.25 5.86 -30.93
CA GLN A 154 8.71 7.19 -30.66
C GLN A 154 9.65 8.33 -31.10
N GLY A 155 10.82 8.00 -31.69
CA GLY A 155 11.77 8.96 -32.24
C GLY A 155 12.93 9.32 -31.32
N MET A 156 13.12 8.64 -30.21
CA MET A 156 14.30 8.82 -29.36
C MET A 156 15.55 8.22 -30.03
N THR A 157 16.72 8.79 -29.73
CA THR A 157 17.99 8.13 -30.05
C THR A 157 18.13 6.89 -29.17
N GLU A 158 18.97 5.92 -29.60
CA GLU A 158 19.21 4.71 -28.80
C GLU A 158 19.71 5.06 -27.38
N SER A 159 20.64 6.02 -27.27
CA SER A 159 21.16 6.47 -25.98
C SER A 159 20.05 7.06 -25.07
N ASP A 160 19.18 7.89 -25.65
CA ASP A 160 18.08 8.49 -24.88
C ASP A 160 17.02 7.45 -24.51
N ALA A 161 16.75 6.49 -25.40
CA ALA A 161 15.83 5.38 -25.18
C ALA A 161 16.31 4.47 -24.02
N ILE A 162 17.62 4.12 -24.02
CA ILE A 162 18.26 3.37 -22.93
C ILE A 162 18.12 4.13 -21.61
N ALA A 163 18.42 5.43 -21.59
CA ALA A 163 18.33 6.25 -20.39
C ALA A 163 16.88 6.36 -19.87
N ALA A 164 15.92 6.50 -20.76
CA ALA A 164 14.49 6.55 -20.40
C ALA A 164 13.98 5.20 -19.87
N THR A 165 14.34 4.10 -20.53
CA THR A 165 13.99 2.74 -20.11
C THR A 165 14.51 2.48 -18.69
N ALA A 166 15.76 2.82 -18.44
CA ALA A 166 16.43 2.55 -17.19
C ALA A 166 15.88 3.31 -15.96
N GLN A 167 14.87 4.16 -16.13
CA GLN A 167 14.15 4.81 -15.02
C GLN A 167 13.06 3.90 -14.41
N TYR A 168 12.60 2.90 -15.15
CA TYR A 168 11.51 2.00 -14.76
C TYR A 168 11.86 0.52 -14.92
N THR A 169 12.70 0.19 -15.90
CA THR A 169 13.11 -1.17 -16.20
C THR A 169 14.62 -1.30 -16.01
N MET A 170 15.01 -2.08 -15.00
CA MET A 170 16.41 -2.26 -14.68
C MET A 170 17.15 -3.07 -15.75
N LEU A 171 18.45 -2.78 -15.89
CA LEU A 171 19.34 -3.59 -16.71
C LEU A 171 19.37 -5.05 -16.23
N PRO A 172 19.56 -6.02 -17.13
CA PRO A 172 19.77 -7.41 -16.74
C PRO A 172 20.95 -7.55 -15.77
N GLY A 173 20.77 -8.39 -14.77
CA GLY A 173 21.72 -8.53 -13.65
C GLY A 173 21.60 -7.46 -12.57
N CYS A 174 20.75 -6.44 -12.77
CA CYS A 174 20.53 -5.35 -11.81
C CYS A 174 19.08 -5.28 -11.31
N SER A 175 18.22 -6.21 -11.70
CA SER A 175 16.80 -6.24 -11.33
C SER A 175 16.56 -7.11 -10.11
N GLU A 176 15.81 -6.58 -9.13
CA GLU A 176 15.38 -7.37 -7.96
C GLU A 176 14.48 -8.55 -8.34
N HIS A 177 13.75 -8.50 -9.45
CA HIS A 177 12.99 -9.64 -9.95
C HIS A 177 13.86 -10.85 -10.27
N GLU A 178 15.12 -10.67 -10.63
CA GLU A 178 16.05 -11.78 -10.86
C GLU A 178 16.45 -12.49 -9.55
N THR A 179 16.24 -11.85 -8.39
CA THR A 179 16.41 -12.51 -7.08
C THR A 179 15.27 -13.44 -6.71
N GLY A 180 14.11 -13.28 -7.34
CA GLY A 180 12.86 -13.90 -6.91
C GLY A 180 12.27 -13.33 -5.63
N LEU A 181 12.90 -12.28 -5.03
CA LEU A 181 12.44 -11.64 -3.79
C LEU A 181 11.54 -10.43 -4.03
N ALA A 182 11.27 -10.06 -5.29
CA ALA A 182 10.40 -8.95 -5.65
C ALA A 182 9.13 -9.42 -6.35
N VAL A 183 8.02 -8.73 -6.08
CA VAL A 183 6.72 -8.94 -6.73
C VAL A 183 6.06 -7.60 -7.05
N ASP A 184 5.44 -7.53 -8.22
CA ASP A 184 4.58 -6.41 -8.60
C ASP A 184 3.12 -6.78 -8.32
N ILE A 185 2.53 -6.13 -7.32
CA ILE A 185 1.17 -6.39 -6.85
C ILE A 185 0.30 -5.16 -7.14
N VAL A 186 -0.81 -5.38 -7.83
CA VAL A 186 -1.77 -4.34 -8.19
C VAL A 186 -3.19 -4.71 -7.74
N SER A 187 -4.11 -3.76 -7.86
CA SER A 187 -5.54 -4.05 -7.74
C SER A 187 -6.02 -4.86 -8.94
N GLN A 188 -6.83 -5.90 -8.70
CA GLN A 188 -7.45 -6.67 -9.78
C GLN A 188 -8.30 -5.78 -10.72
N GLU A 189 -8.83 -4.66 -10.22
CA GLU A 189 -9.65 -3.73 -11.01
C GLU A 189 -8.83 -2.68 -11.78
N ASN A 190 -7.58 -2.47 -11.40
CA ASN A 190 -6.64 -1.61 -12.08
C ASN A 190 -5.29 -2.34 -12.21
N GLN A 191 -4.98 -2.87 -13.39
CA GLN A 191 -3.75 -3.64 -13.64
C GLN A 191 -2.67 -2.81 -14.38
N LEU A 192 -2.80 -1.49 -14.39
CA LEU A 192 -1.78 -0.61 -14.94
C LEU A 192 -0.62 -0.45 -13.95
N LEU A 193 0.59 -0.63 -14.42
CA LEU A 193 1.82 -0.35 -13.65
C LEU A 193 2.16 1.14 -13.78
N ASP A 194 1.37 1.98 -13.11
CA ASP A 194 1.57 3.42 -13.06
C ASP A 194 1.15 3.99 -11.68
N GLU A 195 1.35 5.28 -11.47
CA GLU A 195 1.05 5.94 -10.19
C GLU A 195 -0.44 5.89 -9.79
N SER A 196 -1.37 5.54 -10.68
CA SER A 196 -2.78 5.37 -10.34
C SER A 196 -3.00 4.24 -9.33
N GLN A 197 -2.07 3.29 -9.23
CA GLN A 197 -2.08 2.24 -8.20
C GLN A 197 -2.10 2.82 -6.79
N ALA A 198 -1.41 3.92 -6.52
CA ALA A 198 -1.39 4.57 -5.22
C ALA A 198 -2.79 5.00 -4.72
N GLN A 199 -3.78 5.07 -5.62
CA GLN A 199 -5.16 5.43 -5.30
C GLN A 199 -6.06 4.22 -5.05
N THR A 200 -5.60 2.99 -5.28
CA THR A 200 -6.38 1.77 -5.03
C THR A 200 -6.44 1.45 -3.54
N ALA A 201 -7.46 0.71 -3.12
CA ALA A 201 -7.58 0.25 -1.74
C ALA A 201 -6.50 -0.81 -1.42
N GLU A 202 -6.20 -1.65 -2.41
CA GLU A 202 -5.19 -2.71 -2.34
C GLU A 202 -3.81 -2.15 -2.05
N THR A 203 -3.37 -1.15 -2.83
CA THR A 203 -2.05 -0.54 -2.64
C THR A 203 -1.94 0.20 -1.31
N ARG A 204 -2.98 0.92 -0.89
CA ARG A 204 -2.98 1.59 0.43
C ARG A 204 -2.86 0.58 1.56
N TRP A 205 -3.55 -0.55 1.46
CA TRP A 205 -3.46 -1.62 2.44
C TRP A 205 -2.06 -2.24 2.45
N LEU A 206 -1.52 -2.57 1.28
CA LEU A 206 -0.16 -3.11 1.16
C LEU A 206 0.88 -2.17 1.77
N GLN A 207 0.83 -0.87 1.46
CA GLN A 207 1.76 0.11 2.03
C GLN A 207 1.65 0.23 3.56
N ALA A 208 0.45 0.03 4.11
CA ALA A 208 0.24 0.07 5.55
C ALA A 208 0.69 -1.22 6.27
N HIS A 209 0.64 -2.39 5.61
CA HIS A 209 0.75 -3.69 6.27
C HIS A 209 1.84 -4.62 5.72
N CYS A 210 2.43 -4.35 4.56
CA CYS A 210 3.38 -5.28 3.92
C CYS A 210 4.57 -5.63 4.84
N TRP A 211 5.02 -4.68 5.65
CA TRP A 211 6.13 -4.85 6.59
C TRP A 211 5.85 -5.93 7.67
N GLU A 212 4.59 -6.13 8.04
CA GLU A 212 4.17 -7.18 8.99
C GLU A 212 4.42 -8.59 8.43
N TYR A 213 4.55 -8.70 7.11
CA TYR A 213 4.78 -9.94 6.37
C TYR A 213 6.18 -10.03 5.76
N GLY A 214 7.09 -9.14 6.14
CA GLY A 214 8.47 -9.15 5.68
C GLY A 214 8.74 -8.45 4.36
N PHE A 215 7.78 -7.65 3.87
CA PHE A 215 7.91 -6.89 2.63
C PHE A 215 8.10 -5.39 2.90
N ILE A 216 8.74 -4.71 1.98
CA ILE A 216 8.82 -3.24 1.95
C ILE A 216 8.29 -2.71 0.61
N LEU A 217 7.70 -1.51 0.63
CA LEU A 217 7.53 -0.71 -0.58
C LEU A 217 8.93 -0.26 -1.02
N ARG A 218 9.42 -0.84 -2.10
CA ARG A 218 10.85 -0.73 -2.46
C ARG A 218 11.25 0.64 -2.98
N TYR A 219 10.40 1.27 -3.76
CA TYR A 219 10.65 2.54 -4.44
C TYR A 219 9.63 3.60 -4.03
N PRO A 220 9.73 4.17 -2.82
CA PRO A 220 8.78 5.16 -2.31
C PRO A 220 8.96 6.53 -3.00
N PRO A 221 7.92 7.42 -3.00
CA PRO A 221 7.88 8.61 -3.84
C PRO A 221 9.00 9.62 -3.60
N ASP A 222 9.47 9.73 -2.36
CA ASP A 222 10.44 10.77 -1.96
C ASP A 222 11.90 10.26 -1.95
N LYS A 223 12.15 9.03 -2.38
CA LYS A 223 13.45 8.37 -2.29
C LYS A 223 14.09 8.03 -3.65
N SER A 224 13.51 8.47 -4.76
CA SER A 224 14.02 8.17 -6.11
C SER A 224 15.47 8.61 -6.35
N GLY A 225 15.92 9.67 -5.65
CA GLY A 225 17.31 10.11 -5.69
C GLY A 225 18.30 9.19 -4.96
N LEU A 226 17.81 8.23 -4.16
CA LEU A 226 18.60 7.22 -3.46
C LEU A 226 18.52 5.86 -4.15
N THR A 227 17.36 5.52 -4.68
CA THR A 227 17.08 4.21 -5.29
C THR A 227 17.39 4.19 -6.79
N ASP A 228 17.58 5.35 -7.43
CA ASP A 228 17.69 5.55 -8.89
C ASP A 228 16.48 5.07 -9.71
N ILE A 229 15.37 4.73 -9.03
CA ILE A 229 14.11 4.30 -9.63
C ILE A 229 13.01 5.29 -9.27
N ALA A 230 12.11 5.56 -10.22
CA ALA A 230 10.91 6.35 -9.99
C ALA A 230 9.99 5.67 -8.97
N TYR A 231 9.00 6.42 -8.46
CA TYR A 231 8.01 5.86 -7.55
C TYR A 231 7.24 4.70 -8.20
N GLU A 232 7.26 3.54 -7.57
CA GLU A 232 6.57 2.34 -8.02
C GLU A 232 5.66 1.79 -6.92
N PRO A 233 4.40 2.26 -6.83
CA PRO A 233 3.46 1.82 -5.79
C PRO A 233 3.09 0.33 -5.84
N TRP A 234 3.47 -0.38 -6.87
CA TRP A 234 3.22 -1.81 -7.09
C TRP A 234 4.37 -2.72 -6.68
N HIS A 235 5.62 -2.20 -6.57
CA HIS A 235 6.83 -3.02 -6.39
C HIS A 235 7.15 -3.25 -4.92
N TYR A 236 7.00 -4.50 -4.48
CA TYR A 236 7.26 -4.94 -3.10
C TYR A 236 8.43 -5.90 -3.06
N ARG A 237 9.40 -5.60 -2.18
CA ARG A 237 10.58 -6.42 -1.96
C ARG A 237 10.50 -7.14 -0.61
N TYR A 238 10.72 -8.45 -0.64
CA TYR A 238 10.87 -9.26 0.57
C TYR A 238 12.27 -9.12 1.16
N VAL A 239 12.35 -8.81 2.45
CA VAL A 239 13.58 -8.63 3.21
C VAL A 239 13.56 -9.41 4.54
N GLY A 240 12.50 -10.21 4.78
CA GLY A 240 12.25 -10.87 6.06
C GLY A 240 11.56 -9.96 7.08
N ILE A 241 10.83 -10.56 8.02
CA ILE A 241 9.92 -9.84 8.94
C ILE A 241 10.66 -8.82 9.82
N ASP A 242 11.81 -9.22 10.40
CA ASP A 242 12.53 -8.33 11.32
C ASP A 242 13.15 -7.14 10.61
N ALA A 243 13.70 -7.36 9.41
CA ALA A 243 14.27 -6.28 8.61
C ALA A 243 13.19 -5.34 8.06
N ALA A 244 12.07 -5.90 7.57
CA ALA A 244 10.95 -5.09 7.08
C ALA A 244 10.37 -4.19 8.17
N ARG A 245 10.21 -4.72 9.38
CA ARG A 245 9.77 -3.94 10.54
C ARG A 245 10.75 -2.82 10.85
N TYR A 246 12.05 -3.11 10.92
CA TYR A 246 13.08 -2.11 11.21
C TYR A 246 13.10 -1.00 10.15
N LEU A 247 13.09 -1.37 8.87
CA LEU A 247 13.07 -0.42 7.75
C LEU A 247 11.81 0.46 7.79
N HIS A 248 10.66 -0.13 8.10
CA HIS A 248 9.39 0.59 8.25
C HIS A 248 9.43 1.58 9.43
N GLU A 249 9.86 1.14 10.62
CA GLU A 249 9.93 1.97 11.83
C GLU A 249 10.93 3.13 11.71
N GLN A 250 12.00 2.93 10.94
CA GLN A 250 13.05 3.94 10.73
C GLN A 250 12.85 4.75 9.44
N GLU A 251 11.81 4.45 8.63
CA GLU A 251 11.53 5.07 7.33
C GLU A 251 12.73 4.98 6.35
N LEU A 252 13.46 3.86 6.38
CA LEU A 252 14.66 3.63 5.58
C LEU A 252 14.36 2.84 4.31
N THR A 253 15.12 3.17 3.25
CA THR A 253 15.28 2.29 2.08
C THR A 253 16.36 1.22 2.35
N LEU A 254 16.45 0.24 1.46
CA LEU A 254 17.49 -0.77 1.54
C LEU A 254 18.89 -0.16 1.32
N GLU A 255 19.01 0.87 0.47
CA GLU A 255 20.23 1.63 0.27
C GLU A 255 20.68 2.36 1.54
N GLU A 256 19.75 3.00 2.25
CA GLU A 256 20.06 3.69 3.51
C GLU A 256 20.50 2.71 4.60
N LEU A 257 19.88 1.51 4.66
CA LEU A 257 20.33 0.45 5.55
C LEU A 257 21.76 0.02 5.24
N TRP A 258 22.08 -0.19 3.96
CA TRP A 258 23.43 -0.58 3.51
C TRP A 258 24.46 0.50 3.82
N ALA A 259 24.14 1.77 3.62
CA ALA A 259 25.01 2.89 3.93
C ALA A 259 25.37 2.97 5.43
N GLN A 260 24.41 2.68 6.33
CA GLN A 260 24.63 2.68 7.78
C GLN A 260 25.59 1.59 8.26
N GLN A 261 25.75 0.52 7.51
CA GLN A 261 26.60 -0.62 7.90
C GLN A 261 28.03 -0.50 7.35
N THR A 262 28.27 0.43 6.44
CA THR A 262 29.59 0.66 5.81
C THR A 262 30.38 1.82 6.45
N GLU A 263 29.77 2.53 7.41
CA GLU A 263 30.43 3.53 8.25
C GLU A 263 30.95 2.91 9.58
#